data_6ffbf7772923a294101d29fa4e55fcf9
#
_entry.id   6ffbf7772923a294101d29fa4e55fcf9
#
_cell.length_a   1.000
_cell.length_b   1.000
_cell.length_c   1.000
_cell.angle_alpha   90.00
_cell.angle_beta   90.00
_cell.angle_gamma   90.00
#
_symmetry.space_group_name_H-M   'P 1'
#
loop_
_entity.id
_entity.type
_entity.pdbx_description
1 polymer ?
#
loop_
_entity_poly.entity_id
_entity_poly.type
_entity_poly.pdbx_seq_one_letter_code
_entity_poly.pdbx_strand_id
1 'polypeptide(L)'
;MTLRLSGASLSHGNGVHALRGVDVHIAAGERVAIIGPSGAGKSSLLNLLATALQPSGGEIQVLGEQPWQLSGHRRQRLRARIGLVHQAPPLPARQRVVTAVLAGKLGQWGLGKSLLNLLHPLDIPGARRELAKLDLADKLFAQCQQLSGGQLQRVGIARVLYQAPELLLADEPVSAMDPVLAEHTLNVLCRHAEQHGVTLVASLHAVELALAHFPRIIGLRDGQMLFDLPAGEVDQAQLDALYANEQLLSPSAPSMPLSLQIPRC
;
A
#
# COMPACT_ATOMS: atom_id res chain seq x y z
N MET A 1 -5.67 -9.75 -17.63
CA MET A 1 -6.20 -8.43 -17.24
C MET A 1 -6.46 -8.47 -15.74
N THR A 2 -5.76 -7.66 -14.95
CA THR A 2 -5.90 -7.75 -13.49
C THR A 2 -6.83 -6.68 -12.94
N LEU A 3 -6.69 -5.42 -13.39
CA LEU A 3 -7.49 -4.29 -12.90
C LEU A 3 -7.98 -3.45 -14.07
N ARG A 4 -9.24 -3.04 -14.00
CA ARG A 4 -9.83 -2.04 -14.92
C ARG A 4 -10.77 -1.14 -14.15
N LEU A 5 -10.57 0.14 -14.28
CA LEU A 5 -11.50 1.18 -13.87
C LEU A 5 -11.97 1.91 -15.13
N SER A 6 -13.26 2.20 -15.22
CA SER A 6 -13.86 2.96 -16.33
C SER A 6 -14.76 4.03 -15.75
N GLY A 7 -14.32 5.29 -15.81
CA GLY A 7 -15.02 6.45 -15.26
C GLY A 7 -15.27 6.33 -13.74
N ALA A 8 -14.42 5.61 -13.01
CA ALA A 8 -14.66 5.29 -11.61
C ALA A 8 -14.62 6.54 -10.74
N SER A 9 -15.68 6.74 -9.98
CA SER A 9 -15.83 7.87 -9.06
C SER A 9 -16.14 7.38 -7.66
N LEU A 10 -15.66 8.11 -6.64
CA LEU A 10 -15.91 7.81 -5.24
C LEU A 10 -16.22 9.09 -4.47
N SER A 11 -17.39 9.10 -3.84
CA SER A 11 -17.81 10.16 -2.92
C SER A 11 -18.01 9.58 -1.53
N HIS A 12 -17.41 10.23 -0.53
CA HIS A 12 -17.63 9.88 0.86
C HIS A 12 -18.97 10.41 1.38
N GLY A 13 -19.50 9.84 2.45
CA GLY A 13 -20.80 10.23 3.03
C GLY A 13 -20.87 11.70 3.51
N ASN A 14 -19.72 12.37 3.66
CA ASN A 14 -19.61 13.80 3.97
C ASN A 14 -19.64 14.71 2.72
N GLY A 15 -19.93 14.17 1.53
CA GLY A 15 -19.98 14.91 0.28
C GLY A 15 -18.63 15.17 -0.41
N VAL A 16 -17.52 14.73 0.18
CA VAL A 16 -16.19 14.88 -0.42
C VAL A 16 -16.02 13.89 -1.56
N HIS A 17 -15.73 14.39 -2.77
CA HIS A 17 -15.39 13.60 -3.94
C HIS A 17 -13.90 13.18 -3.86
N ALA A 18 -13.66 11.94 -3.45
CA ALA A 18 -12.30 11.41 -3.34
C ALA A 18 -11.71 10.96 -4.68
N LEU A 19 -12.56 10.53 -5.62
CA LEU A 19 -12.16 10.16 -6.98
C LEU A 19 -13.22 10.67 -7.98
N ARG A 20 -12.76 11.11 -9.16
CA ARG A 20 -13.60 11.76 -10.18
C ARG A 20 -13.27 11.20 -11.56
N GLY A 21 -14.05 10.22 -12.03
CA GLY A 21 -13.95 9.69 -13.38
C GLY A 21 -12.59 9.10 -13.72
N VAL A 22 -12.03 8.27 -12.83
CA VAL A 22 -10.71 7.66 -13.03
C VAL A 22 -10.82 6.50 -14.00
N ASP A 23 -9.99 6.53 -15.05
CA ASP A 23 -9.81 5.48 -16.04
C ASP A 23 -8.41 4.88 -15.88
N VAL A 24 -8.33 3.61 -15.52
CA VAL A 24 -7.05 2.90 -15.33
C VAL A 24 -7.17 1.46 -15.79
N HIS A 25 -6.14 0.99 -16.46
CA HIS A 25 -5.98 -0.40 -16.83
C HIS A 25 -4.60 -0.91 -16.40
N ILE A 26 -4.54 -1.95 -15.57
CA ILE A 26 -3.29 -2.57 -15.11
C ILE A 26 -3.32 -4.06 -15.51
N ALA A 27 -2.29 -4.48 -16.23
CA ALA A 27 -2.14 -5.86 -16.67
C ALA A 27 -1.69 -6.78 -15.53
N ALA A 28 -1.82 -8.10 -15.74
CA ALA A 28 -1.33 -9.09 -14.78
C ALA A 28 0.20 -9.04 -14.67
N GLY A 29 0.72 -9.08 -13.45
CA GLY A 29 2.15 -9.02 -13.16
C GLY A 29 2.78 -7.63 -13.28
N GLU A 30 2.00 -6.60 -13.59
CA GLU A 30 2.49 -5.23 -13.71
C GLU A 30 2.76 -4.62 -12.33
N ARG A 31 3.79 -3.76 -12.25
CA ARG A 31 4.14 -3.01 -11.04
C ARG A 31 3.93 -1.53 -11.32
N VAL A 32 3.04 -0.90 -10.54
CA VAL A 32 2.61 0.48 -10.73
C VAL A 32 2.74 1.25 -9.41
N ALA A 33 3.36 2.42 -9.45
CA ALA A 33 3.33 3.35 -8.33
C ALA A 33 2.31 4.46 -8.58
N ILE A 34 1.58 4.83 -7.53
CA ILE A 34 0.66 5.98 -7.51
C ILE A 34 1.32 7.07 -6.68
N ILE A 35 1.60 8.21 -7.28
CA ILE A 35 2.15 9.39 -6.61
C ILE A 35 1.18 10.57 -6.64
N GLY A 36 1.38 11.53 -5.78
CA GLY A 36 0.58 12.77 -5.71
C GLY A 36 0.51 13.33 -4.31
N PRO A 37 0.01 14.56 -4.16
CA PRO A 37 -0.06 15.27 -2.88
C PRO A 37 -0.91 14.55 -1.84
N SER A 38 -0.78 14.97 -0.58
CA SER A 38 -1.66 14.52 0.49
C SER A 38 -3.11 14.87 0.15
N GLY A 39 -4.05 13.93 0.36
CA GLY A 39 -5.45 14.13 -0.01
C GLY A 39 -5.79 13.94 -1.50
N ALA A 40 -4.83 13.63 -2.36
CA ALA A 40 -5.06 13.40 -3.80
C ALA A 40 -6.03 12.25 -4.14
N GLY A 41 -6.35 11.36 -3.17
CA GLY A 41 -7.22 10.22 -3.38
C GLY A 41 -6.50 8.87 -3.51
N LYS A 42 -5.17 8.80 -3.30
CA LYS A 42 -4.36 7.58 -3.45
C LYS A 42 -4.88 6.41 -2.61
N SER A 43 -5.07 6.60 -1.30
CA SER A 43 -5.63 5.58 -0.40
C SER A 43 -7.06 5.22 -0.77
N SER A 44 -7.86 6.18 -1.24
CA SER A 44 -9.23 5.93 -1.72
C SER A 44 -9.22 5.05 -2.96
N LEU A 45 -8.30 5.29 -3.90
CA LEU A 45 -8.12 4.45 -5.08
C LEU A 45 -7.69 3.02 -4.70
N LEU A 46 -6.71 2.86 -3.81
CA LEU A 46 -6.30 1.54 -3.33
C LEU A 46 -7.43 0.81 -2.60
N ASN A 47 -8.21 1.49 -1.76
CA ASN A 47 -9.37 0.89 -1.09
C ASN A 47 -10.49 0.49 -2.05
N LEU A 48 -10.67 1.25 -3.14
CA LEU A 48 -11.58 0.90 -4.22
C LEU A 48 -11.10 -0.40 -4.91
N LEU A 49 -9.82 -0.47 -5.28
CA LEU A 49 -9.19 -1.65 -5.88
C LEU A 49 -9.18 -2.87 -4.94
N ALA A 50 -9.02 -2.64 -3.63
CA ALA A 50 -9.15 -3.67 -2.59
C ALA A 50 -10.59 -4.15 -2.39
N THR A 51 -11.56 -3.58 -3.10
CA THR A 51 -13.01 -3.83 -2.91
C THR A 51 -13.49 -3.51 -1.50
N ALA A 52 -12.77 -2.68 -0.76
CA ALA A 52 -13.17 -2.20 0.57
C ALA A 52 -14.24 -1.10 0.46
N LEU A 53 -14.14 -0.27 -0.59
CA LEU A 53 -15.12 0.78 -0.90
C LEU A 53 -15.84 0.46 -2.21
N GLN A 54 -17.13 0.80 -2.27
CA GLN A 54 -17.93 0.71 -3.48
C GLN A 54 -17.83 2.01 -4.26
N PRO A 55 -17.64 1.99 -5.61
CA PRO A 55 -17.66 3.20 -6.42
C PRO A 55 -19.03 3.87 -6.33
N SER A 56 -19.05 5.20 -6.33
CA SER A 56 -20.27 6.01 -6.44
C SER A 56 -20.76 6.13 -7.88
N GLY A 57 -19.88 5.88 -8.86
CA GLY A 57 -20.15 5.89 -10.29
C GLY A 57 -19.04 5.21 -11.07
N GLY A 58 -19.33 4.89 -12.34
CA GLY A 58 -18.41 4.14 -13.19
C GLY A 58 -18.37 2.65 -12.88
N GLU A 59 -17.42 1.97 -13.50
CA GLU A 59 -17.27 0.51 -13.39
C GLU A 59 -15.88 0.14 -12.85
N ILE A 60 -15.84 -0.96 -12.10
CA ILE A 60 -14.60 -1.55 -11.59
C ILE A 60 -14.57 -3.05 -11.87
N GLN A 61 -13.44 -3.51 -12.38
CA GLN A 61 -13.13 -4.92 -12.55
C GLN A 61 -11.81 -5.23 -11.85
N VAL A 62 -11.81 -6.26 -10.98
CA VAL A 62 -10.66 -6.69 -10.20
C VAL A 62 -10.46 -8.18 -10.41
N LEU A 63 -9.26 -8.59 -10.82
CA LEU A 63 -8.93 -9.99 -11.13
C LEU A 63 -9.91 -10.63 -12.13
N GLY A 64 -10.42 -9.82 -13.08
CA GLY A 64 -11.38 -10.27 -14.10
C GLY A 64 -12.84 -10.33 -13.62
N GLU A 65 -13.13 -9.98 -12.38
CA GLU A 65 -14.46 -10.03 -11.80
C GLU A 65 -15.00 -8.61 -11.49
N GLN A 66 -16.32 -8.41 -11.57
CA GLN A 66 -16.98 -7.17 -11.15
C GLN A 66 -17.45 -7.33 -9.70
N PRO A 67 -16.72 -6.78 -8.69
CA PRO A 67 -16.91 -7.14 -7.27
C PRO A 67 -18.32 -6.87 -6.74
N TRP A 68 -18.96 -5.82 -7.24
CA TRP A 68 -20.26 -5.37 -6.72
C TRP A 68 -21.45 -6.11 -7.35
N GLN A 69 -21.21 -6.89 -8.41
CA GLN A 69 -22.20 -7.81 -9.00
C GLN A 69 -22.11 -9.22 -8.38
N LEU A 70 -21.06 -9.49 -7.60
CA LEU A 70 -20.87 -10.78 -6.95
C LEU A 70 -21.74 -10.91 -5.69
N SER A 71 -22.19 -12.14 -5.41
CA SER A 71 -22.73 -12.48 -4.11
C SER A 71 -21.69 -12.27 -2.99
N GLY A 72 -22.14 -12.04 -1.75
CA GLY A 72 -21.26 -11.79 -0.61
C GLY A 72 -20.16 -12.85 -0.46
N HIS A 73 -20.50 -14.14 -0.64
CA HIS A 73 -19.54 -15.24 -0.54
C HIS A 73 -18.49 -15.22 -1.69
N ARG A 74 -18.91 -14.95 -2.93
CA ARG A 74 -17.99 -14.83 -4.07
C ARG A 74 -17.08 -13.63 -3.89
N ARG A 75 -17.61 -12.48 -3.45
CA ARG A 75 -16.80 -11.28 -3.16
C ARG A 75 -15.80 -11.52 -2.04
N GLN A 76 -16.14 -12.30 -1.02
CA GLN A 76 -15.19 -12.69 0.04
C GLN A 76 -14.06 -13.54 -0.51
N ARG A 77 -14.34 -14.48 -1.41
CA ARG A 77 -13.31 -15.28 -2.10
C ARG A 77 -12.40 -14.40 -2.98
N LEU A 78 -12.96 -13.43 -3.69
CA LEU A 78 -12.18 -12.46 -4.45
C LEU A 78 -11.23 -11.69 -3.52
N ARG A 79 -11.73 -11.16 -2.39
CA ARG A 79 -10.92 -10.46 -1.38
C ARG A 79 -9.78 -11.31 -0.81
N ALA A 80 -9.96 -12.62 -0.69
CA ALA A 80 -8.91 -13.52 -0.22
C ALA A 80 -7.72 -13.63 -1.18
N ARG A 81 -7.89 -13.22 -2.47
CA ARG A 81 -6.86 -13.17 -3.50
C ARG A 81 -6.19 -11.80 -3.59
N ILE A 82 -6.70 -10.80 -2.86
CA ILE A 82 -6.18 -9.43 -2.80
C ILE A 82 -5.49 -9.22 -1.46
N GLY A 83 -4.24 -8.82 -1.49
CA GLY A 83 -3.49 -8.42 -0.30
C GLY A 83 -3.45 -6.89 -0.20
N LEU A 84 -3.77 -6.33 0.95
CA LEU A 84 -3.67 -4.90 1.20
C LEU A 84 -2.72 -4.63 2.37
N VAL A 85 -1.61 -3.98 2.09
CA VAL A 85 -0.72 -3.39 3.09
C VAL A 85 -1.28 -2.01 3.43
N HIS A 86 -1.66 -1.83 4.69
CA HIS A 86 -2.14 -0.54 5.18
C HIS A 86 -0.98 0.33 5.67
N GLN A 87 -1.08 1.63 5.55
CA GLN A 87 -0.16 2.61 6.13
C GLN A 87 0.05 2.35 7.64
N ALA A 88 -1.04 2.16 8.38
CA ALA A 88 -1.04 1.68 9.75
C ALA A 88 -1.70 0.30 9.80
N PRO A 89 -0.93 -0.80 9.91
CA PRO A 89 -1.51 -2.13 9.85
C PRO A 89 -2.42 -2.38 11.06
N PRO A 90 -3.64 -2.90 10.84
CA PRO A 90 -4.61 -3.15 11.90
C PRO A 90 -4.25 -4.43 12.68
N LEU A 91 -3.16 -4.37 13.45
CA LEU A 91 -2.67 -5.48 14.25
C LEU A 91 -3.05 -5.26 15.73
N PRO A 92 -3.75 -6.22 16.37
CA PRO A 92 -4.11 -6.11 17.79
C PRO A 92 -2.85 -6.05 18.67
N ALA A 93 -2.79 -5.07 19.57
CA ALA A 93 -1.60 -4.77 20.38
C ALA A 93 -1.06 -5.96 21.17
N ARG A 94 -1.95 -6.79 21.75
CA ARG A 94 -1.59 -7.96 22.56
C ARG A 94 -1.37 -9.22 21.74
N GLN A 95 -1.59 -9.20 20.42
CA GLN A 95 -1.39 -10.36 19.56
C GLN A 95 0.11 -10.61 19.35
N ARG A 96 0.49 -11.89 19.31
CA ARG A 96 1.86 -12.28 18.93
C ARG A 96 2.07 -12.09 17.43
N VAL A 97 3.26 -11.68 17.04
CA VAL A 97 3.67 -11.47 15.65
C VAL A 97 3.40 -12.69 14.78
N VAL A 98 3.73 -13.89 15.26
CA VAL A 98 3.46 -15.15 14.55
C VAL A 98 1.97 -15.29 14.20
N THR A 99 1.09 -15.05 15.15
CA THR A 99 -0.37 -15.14 14.92
C THR A 99 -0.85 -14.04 13.97
N ALA A 100 -0.29 -12.84 14.07
CA ALA A 100 -0.60 -11.73 13.17
C ALA A 100 -0.22 -12.04 11.71
N VAL A 101 0.95 -12.63 11.48
CA VAL A 101 1.39 -13.04 10.13
C VAL A 101 0.52 -14.17 9.59
N LEU A 102 0.28 -15.23 10.39
CA LEU A 102 -0.54 -16.37 9.98
C LEU A 102 -2.00 -15.99 9.70
N ALA A 103 -2.50 -14.91 10.29
CA ALA A 103 -3.82 -14.37 9.99
C ALA A 103 -3.99 -13.92 8.53
N GLY A 104 -2.91 -13.73 7.76
CA GLY A 104 -2.97 -13.44 6.33
C GLY A 104 -3.75 -14.48 5.53
N LYS A 105 -3.74 -15.75 5.93
CA LYS A 105 -4.48 -16.83 5.24
C LYS A 105 -5.87 -17.13 5.79
N LEU A 106 -6.39 -16.37 6.76
CA LEU A 106 -7.72 -16.62 7.33
C LEU A 106 -8.85 -16.59 6.27
N GLY A 107 -8.73 -15.72 5.26
CA GLY A 107 -9.69 -15.66 4.16
C GLY A 107 -9.66 -16.87 3.20
N GLN A 108 -8.58 -17.68 3.25
CA GLN A 108 -8.37 -18.86 2.41
C GLN A 108 -8.66 -20.17 3.16
N TRP A 109 -8.66 -20.14 4.49
CA TRP A 109 -8.87 -21.31 5.33
C TRP A 109 -10.34 -21.48 5.72
N GLY A 110 -10.76 -22.73 5.92
CA GLY A 110 -12.04 -23.02 6.53
C GLY A 110 -12.08 -22.65 8.02
N LEU A 111 -13.27 -22.46 8.59
CA LEU A 111 -13.48 -22.00 9.97
C LEU A 111 -12.70 -22.84 10.99
N GLY A 112 -12.72 -24.18 10.90
CA GLY A 112 -12.02 -25.05 11.86
C GLY A 112 -10.51 -24.82 11.88
N LYS A 113 -9.86 -24.71 10.69
CA LYS A 113 -8.44 -24.42 10.58
C LYS A 113 -8.11 -23.00 11.07
N SER A 114 -8.96 -22.03 10.77
CA SER A 114 -8.80 -20.65 11.21
C SER A 114 -8.85 -20.54 12.72
N LEU A 115 -9.83 -21.21 13.37
CA LEU A 115 -9.98 -21.21 14.83
C LEU A 115 -8.79 -21.94 15.49
N LEU A 116 -8.38 -23.09 14.96
CA LEU A 116 -7.22 -23.82 15.47
C LEU A 116 -5.93 -23.01 15.38
N ASN A 117 -5.72 -22.27 14.27
CA ASN A 117 -4.55 -21.41 14.11
C ASN A 117 -4.52 -20.21 15.08
N LEU A 118 -5.68 -19.70 15.49
CA LEU A 118 -5.76 -18.64 16.50
C LEU A 118 -5.34 -19.14 17.90
N LEU A 119 -5.63 -20.41 18.21
CA LEU A 119 -5.27 -21.05 19.48
C LEU A 119 -3.83 -21.56 19.45
N HIS A 120 -3.42 -22.13 18.33
CA HIS A 120 -2.10 -22.74 18.16
C HIS A 120 -1.54 -22.43 16.76
N PRO A 121 -0.42 -21.69 16.63
CA PRO A 121 0.16 -21.34 15.34
C PRO A 121 0.52 -22.60 14.54
N LEU A 122 -0.12 -22.80 13.38
CA LEU A 122 0.02 -24.03 12.58
C LEU A 122 1.25 -24.05 11.68
N ASP A 123 1.76 -22.89 11.26
CA ASP A 123 2.88 -22.76 10.30
C ASP A 123 3.92 -21.74 10.78
N ILE A 124 4.55 -22.04 11.91
CA ILE A 124 5.62 -21.20 12.46
C ILE A 124 6.78 -21.02 11.46
N PRO A 125 7.25 -22.07 10.73
CA PRO A 125 8.30 -21.90 9.73
C PRO A 125 7.93 -20.95 8.60
N GLY A 126 6.68 -20.99 8.10
CA GLY A 126 6.19 -20.09 7.08
C GLY A 126 6.17 -18.64 7.55
N ALA A 127 5.64 -18.37 8.75
CA ALA A 127 5.66 -17.05 9.33
C ALA A 127 7.08 -16.51 9.51
N ARG A 128 8.00 -17.34 10.02
CA ARG A 128 9.43 -16.98 10.20
C ARG A 128 10.09 -16.63 8.88
N ARG A 129 9.81 -17.37 7.81
CA ARG A 129 10.36 -17.13 6.46
C ARG A 129 9.95 -15.76 5.92
N GLU A 130 8.68 -15.38 6.05
CA GLU A 130 8.23 -14.07 5.58
C GLU A 130 8.77 -12.92 6.44
N LEU A 131 8.89 -13.12 7.76
CA LEU A 131 9.52 -12.14 8.64
C LEU A 131 11.02 -11.99 8.37
N ALA A 132 11.71 -13.07 8.01
CA ALA A 132 13.15 -13.05 7.71
C ALA A 132 13.46 -12.17 6.47
N LYS A 133 12.58 -12.11 5.48
CA LYS A 133 12.72 -11.22 4.31
C LYS A 133 12.73 -9.72 4.71
N LEU A 134 12.21 -9.41 5.89
CA LEU A 134 12.02 -8.06 6.43
C LEU A 134 12.82 -7.81 7.72
N ASP A 135 13.85 -8.64 7.99
CA ASP A 135 14.73 -8.55 9.16
C ASP A 135 13.99 -8.55 10.51
N LEU A 136 12.95 -9.38 10.64
CA LEU A 136 12.12 -9.49 11.84
C LEU A 136 11.94 -10.92 12.34
N ALA A 137 12.79 -11.87 11.92
CA ALA A 137 12.68 -13.28 12.32
C ALA A 137 12.86 -13.48 13.85
N ASP A 138 13.63 -12.62 14.51
CA ASP A 138 13.85 -12.58 15.96
C ASP A 138 12.61 -12.12 16.74
N LYS A 139 11.71 -11.38 16.10
CA LYS A 139 10.48 -10.84 16.71
C LYS A 139 9.27 -11.78 16.61
N LEU A 140 9.43 -12.97 16.06
CA LEU A 140 8.36 -13.93 15.77
C LEU A 140 7.40 -14.16 16.95
N PHE A 141 7.91 -14.23 18.19
CA PHE A 141 7.10 -14.46 19.39
C PHE A 141 6.82 -13.21 20.22
N ALA A 142 7.34 -12.05 19.81
CA ALA A 142 7.05 -10.77 20.46
C ALA A 142 5.56 -10.42 20.34
N GLN A 143 5.05 -9.57 21.23
CA GLN A 143 3.72 -8.95 21.08
C GLN A 143 3.82 -7.73 20.19
N CYS A 144 2.76 -7.46 19.41
CA CYS A 144 2.72 -6.32 18.48
C CYS A 144 2.95 -4.98 19.19
N GLN A 145 2.45 -4.79 20.43
CA GLN A 145 2.69 -3.58 21.23
C GLN A 145 4.15 -3.34 21.62
N GLN A 146 5.02 -4.34 21.49
CA GLN A 146 6.45 -4.24 21.81
C GLN A 146 7.29 -3.77 20.61
N LEU A 147 6.66 -3.59 19.45
CA LEU A 147 7.30 -3.23 18.20
C LEU A 147 7.21 -1.72 17.95
N SER A 148 8.23 -1.16 17.30
CA SER A 148 8.17 0.19 16.76
C SER A 148 7.18 0.29 15.59
N GLY A 149 6.78 1.51 15.21
CA GLY A 149 5.87 1.74 14.07
C GLY A 149 6.37 1.11 12.78
N GLY A 150 7.64 1.28 12.43
CA GLY A 150 8.25 0.68 11.25
C GLY A 150 8.36 -0.86 11.33
N GLN A 151 8.56 -1.41 12.54
CA GLN A 151 8.51 -2.86 12.74
C GLN A 151 7.09 -3.40 12.56
N LEU A 152 6.06 -2.72 13.10
CA LEU A 152 4.66 -3.10 12.90
C LEU A 152 4.27 -3.06 11.43
N GLN A 153 4.70 -2.02 10.70
CA GLN A 153 4.46 -1.89 9.27
C GLN A 153 5.06 -3.07 8.50
N ARG A 154 6.30 -3.47 8.80
CA ARG A 154 6.94 -4.65 8.22
C ARG A 154 6.25 -5.97 8.61
N VAL A 155 5.72 -6.10 9.82
CA VAL A 155 4.87 -7.26 10.19
C VAL A 155 3.58 -7.28 9.35
N GLY A 156 2.97 -6.13 9.09
CA GLY A 156 1.83 -6.00 8.17
C GLY A 156 2.17 -6.47 6.76
N ILE A 157 3.35 -6.11 6.25
CA ILE A 157 3.86 -6.60 4.95
C ILE A 157 4.08 -8.12 5.00
N ALA A 158 4.76 -8.65 6.01
CA ALA A 158 4.98 -10.10 6.17
C ALA A 158 3.66 -10.88 6.19
N ARG A 159 2.60 -10.34 6.81
CA ARG A 159 1.26 -10.90 6.79
C ARG A 159 0.69 -11.01 5.38
N VAL A 160 0.85 -9.96 4.56
CA VAL A 160 0.38 -9.94 3.17
C VAL A 160 1.22 -10.87 2.30
N LEU A 161 2.54 -10.91 2.46
CA LEU A 161 3.40 -11.86 1.74
C LEU A 161 3.04 -13.30 2.09
N TYR A 162 2.75 -13.60 3.37
CA TYR A 162 2.29 -14.92 3.82
C TYR A 162 0.92 -15.30 3.24
N GLN A 163 0.04 -14.34 2.98
CA GLN A 163 -1.24 -14.53 2.30
C GLN A 163 -1.03 -15.07 0.87
N ALA A 164 0.07 -14.71 0.21
CA ALA A 164 0.38 -15.04 -1.19
C ALA A 164 -0.74 -14.59 -2.16
N PRO A 165 -1.03 -13.29 -2.24
CA PRO A 165 -2.11 -12.76 -3.06
C PRO A 165 -1.75 -12.75 -4.56
N GLU A 166 -2.76 -12.68 -5.44
CA GLU A 166 -2.58 -12.44 -6.87
C GLU A 166 -2.46 -10.95 -7.21
N LEU A 167 -3.07 -10.11 -6.37
CA LEU A 167 -3.00 -8.65 -6.42
C LEU A 167 -2.51 -8.12 -5.07
N LEU A 168 -1.39 -7.43 -5.07
CA LEU A 168 -0.81 -6.78 -3.90
C LEU A 168 -0.99 -5.28 -4.02
N LEU A 169 -1.73 -4.71 -3.09
CA LEU A 169 -1.95 -3.27 -2.94
C LEU A 169 -1.19 -2.79 -1.72
N ALA A 170 -0.46 -1.69 -1.82
CA ALA A 170 0.34 -1.17 -0.72
C ALA A 170 0.11 0.34 -0.54
N ASP A 171 -0.54 0.71 0.57
CA ASP A 171 -0.81 2.11 0.91
C ASP A 171 0.31 2.64 1.79
N GLU A 172 1.19 3.45 1.21
CA GLU A 172 2.37 4.05 1.86
C GLU A 172 3.19 3.04 2.67
N PRO A 173 3.64 1.94 2.06
CA PRO A 173 4.18 0.78 2.79
C PRO A 173 5.47 1.07 3.55
N VAL A 174 6.10 2.22 3.34
CA VAL A 174 7.42 2.57 3.91
C VAL A 174 7.44 3.92 4.63
N SER A 175 6.27 4.55 4.85
CA SER A 175 6.18 5.91 5.41
C SER A 175 6.73 6.06 6.84
N ALA A 176 6.80 4.97 7.62
CA ALA A 176 7.30 4.96 9.01
C ALA A 176 8.74 4.42 9.12
N MET A 177 9.52 4.41 8.03
CA MET A 177 10.87 3.83 7.96
C MET A 177 11.90 4.88 7.58
N ASP A 178 13.14 4.68 8.04
CA ASP A 178 14.29 5.42 7.52
C ASP A 178 14.57 5.07 6.05
N PRO A 179 15.30 5.91 5.30
CA PRO A 179 15.49 5.74 3.86
C PRO A 179 16.10 4.38 3.46
N VAL A 180 17.06 3.87 4.21
CA VAL A 180 17.73 2.58 3.90
C VAL A 180 16.76 1.43 4.06
N LEU A 181 15.98 1.44 5.14
CA LEU A 181 14.99 0.42 5.43
C LEU A 181 13.79 0.49 4.47
N ALA A 182 13.40 1.71 4.07
CA ALA A 182 12.36 1.95 3.07
C ALA A 182 12.73 1.33 1.73
N GLU A 183 13.94 1.59 1.26
CA GLU A 183 14.48 1.01 0.02
C GLU A 183 14.54 -0.52 0.08
N HIS A 184 15.07 -1.08 1.18
CA HIS A 184 15.10 -2.54 1.38
C HIS A 184 13.68 -3.15 1.33
N THR A 185 12.74 -2.54 2.03
CA THR A 185 11.34 -3.03 2.10
C THR A 185 10.65 -2.97 0.74
N LEU A 186 10.84 -1.90 -0.03
CA LEU A 186 10.32 -1.80 -1.41
C LEU A 186 10.95 -2.85 -2.32
N ASN A 187 12.26 -3.08 -2.21
CA ASN A 187 12.95 -4.14 -2.93
C ASN A 187 12.35 -5.52 -2.64
N VAL A 188 12.01 -5.81 -1.37
CA VAL A 188 11.35 -7.08 -1.00
C VAL A 188 9.98 -7.21 -1.68
N LEU A 189 9.15 -6.15 -1.67
CA LEU A 189 7.84 -6.14 -2.31
C LEU A 189 7.94 -6.30 -3.83
N CYS A 190 8.82 -5.53 -4.49
CA CYS A 190 9.00 -5.57 -5.94
C CYS A 190 9.54 -6.92 -6.41
N ARG A 191 10.55 -7.47 -5.74
CA ARG A 191 11.09 -8.81 -6.04
C ARG A 191 10.05 -9.90 -5.83
N HIS A 192 9.25 -9.81 -4.75
CA HIS A 192 8.17 -10.77 -4.52
C HIS A 192 7.16 -10.74 -5.67
N ALA A 193 6.74 -9.55 -6.09
CA ALA A 193 5.82 -9.38 -7.20
C ALA A 193 6.38 -9.96 -8.50
N GLU A 194 7.63 -9.66 -8.82
CA GLU A 194 8.32 -10.13 -10.02
C GLU A 194 8.50 -11.65 -10.05
N GLN A 195 8.98 -12.24 -8.94
CA GLN A 195 9.25 -13.68 -8.84
C GLN A 195 7.99 -14.54 -8.90
N HIS A 196 6.85 -14.02 -8.46
CA HIS A 196 5.59 -14.77 -8.38
C HIS A 196 4.55 -14.31 -9.40
N GLY A 197 4.89 -13.36 -10.29
CA GLY A 197 3.94 -12.81 -11.27
C GLY A 197 2.76 -12.07 -10.63
N VAL A 198 2.95 -11.54 -9.42
CA VAL A 198 1.92 -10.80 -8.68
C VAL A 198 1.82 -9.37 -9.21
N THR A 199 0.61 -8.89 -9.44
CA THR A 199 0.39 -7.47 -9.76
C THR A 199 0.57 -6.64 -8.50
N LEU A 200 1.43 -5.61 -8.55
CA LEU A 200 1.73 -4.73 -7.43
C LEU A 200 1.31 -3.30 -7.75
N VAL A 201 0.45 -2.72 -6.90
CA VAL A 201 0.10 -1.29 -6.96
C VAL A 201 0.42 -0.66 -5.61
N ALA A 202 1.31 0.32 -5.59
CA ALA A 202 1.73 0.99 -4.36
C ALA A 202 1.51 2.50 -4.42
N SER A 203 0.95 3.10 -3.37
CA SER A 203 1.00 4.54 -3.19
C SER A 203 2.30 4.92 -2.49
N LEU A 204 2.97 5.96 -2.97
CA LEU A 204 4.23 6.46 -2.42
C LEU A 204 4.22 7.98 -2.32
N HIS A 205 4.82 8.51 -1.24
CA HIS A 205 5.09 9.94 -1.10
C HIS A 205 6.44 10.33 -1.70
N ALA A 206 7.46 9.48 -1.50
CA ALA A 206 8.79 9.70 -2.04
C ALA A 206 8.82 9.37 -3.54
N VAL A 207 8.86 10.42 -4.37
CA VAL A 207 8.87 10.30 -5.84
C VAL A 207 10.09 9.54 -6.32
N GLU A 208 11.24 9.78 -5.72
CA GLU A 208 12.52 9.13 -6.05
C GLU A 208 12.42 7.61 -5.88
N LEU A 209 11.78 7.15 -4.81
CA LEU A 209 11.55 5.71 -4.59
C LEU A 209 10.56 5.13 -5.59
N ALA A 210 9.53 5.89 -5.98
CA ALA A 210 8.58 5.45 -6.99
C ALA A 210 9.28 5.26 -8.35
N LEU A 211 10.05 6.25 -8.79
CA LEU A 211 10.79 6.20 -10.07
C LEU A 211 11.88 5.13 -10.09
N ALA A 212 12.54 4.86 -8.95
CA ALA A 212 13.61 3.86 -8.85
C ALA A 212 13.09 2.41 -8.87
N HIS A 213 11.89 2.14 -8.32
CA HIS A 213 11.42 0.77 -8.08
C HIS A 213 10.26 0.33 -8.99
N PHE A 214 9.55 1.26 -9.61
CA PHE A 214 8.36 0.95 -10.41
C PHE A 214 8.53 1.35 -11.87
N PRO A 215 8.21 0.46 -12.82
CA PRO A 215 8.34 0.76 -14.25
C PRO A 215 7.26 1.72 -14.78
N ARG A 216 6.15 1.89 -14.05
CA ARG A 216 5.02 2.73 -14.46
C ARG A 216 4.53 3.57 -13.29
N ILE A 217 4.27 4.83 -13.55
CA ILE A 217 3.88 5.84 -12.56
C ILE A 217 2.53 6.45 -12.95
N ILE A 218 1.61 6.47 -12.00
CA ILE A 218 0.34 7.19 -12.10
C ILE A 218 0.41 8.41 -11.19
N GLY A 219 0.26 9.61 -11.76
CA GLY A 219 0.11 10.86 -11.02
C GLY A 219 -1.35 11.13 -10.72
N LEU A 220 -1.72 11.20 -9.43
CA LEU A 220 -3.08 11.47 -8.97
C LEU A 220 -3.12 12.81 -8.24
N ARG A 221 -4.08 13.68 -8.62
CA ARG A 221 -4.31 14.98 -8.00
C ARG A 221 -5.80 15.31 -7.96
N ASP A 222 -6.29 15.80 -6.83
CA ASP A 222 -7.70 16.22 -6.63
C ASP A 222 -8.73 15.15 -7.05
N GLY A 223 -8.39 13.88 -6.86
CA GLY A 223 -9.21 12.72 -7.23
C GLY A 223 -9.20 12.40 -8.72
N GLN A 224 -8.35 13.05 -9.54
CA GLN A 224 -8.21 12.82 -10.97
C GLN A 224 -6.83 12.31 -11.33
N MET A 225 -6.74 11.49 -12.35
CA MET A 225 -5.48 11.05 -12.93
C MET A 225 -4.91 12.16 -13.82
N LEU A 226 -3.74 12.69 -13.45
CA LEU A 226 -3.07 13.74 -14.21
C LEU A 226 -2.21 13.17 -15.33
N PHE A 227 -1.52 12.06 -15.04
CA PHE A 227 -0.73 11.30 -16.00
C PHE A 227 -0.63 9.83 -15.62
N ASP A 228 -0.28 9.00 -16.60
CA ASP A 228 -0.04 7.57 -16.49
C ASP A 228 1.07 7.21 -17.50
N LEU A 229 2.30 7.08 -17.01
CA LEU A 229 3.51 7.06 -17.83
C LEU A 229 4.50 5.99 -17.37
N PRO A 230 5.34 5.48 -18.27
CA PRO A 230 6.58 4.80 -17.89
C PRO A 230 7.45 5.70 -17.00
N ALA A 231 8.13 5.11 -16.01
CA ALA A 231 8.92 5.88 -15.05
C ALA A 231 10.01 6.76 -15.72
N GLY A 232 10.61 6.28 -16.82
CA GLY A 232 11.60 7.03 -17.57
C GLY A 232 11.07 8.20 -18.40
N GLU A 233 9.76 8.33 -18.53
CA GLU A 233 9.10 9.42 -19.26
C GLU A 233 8.51 10.48 -18.32
N VAL A 234 8.56 10.26 -17.00
CA VAL A 234 8.11 11.26 -16.02
C VAL A 234 9.16 12.36 -15.90
N ASP A 235 8.82 13.55 -16.37
CA ASP A 235 9.68 14.73 -16.34
C ASP A 235 9.36 15.68 -15.17
N GLN A 236 10.22 16.69 -14.98
CA GLN A 236 10.06 17.69 -13.92
C GLN A 236 8.79 18.53 -14.09
N ALA A 237 8.35 18.81 -15.32
CA ALA A 237 7.15 19.60 -15.57
C ALA A 237 5.88 18.86 -15.11
N GLN A 238 5.84 17.53 -15.29
CA GLN A 238 4.75 16.69 -14.80
C GLN A 238 4.72 16.63 -13.26
N LEU A 239 5.89 16.55 -12.62
CA LEU A 239 6.00 16.59 -11.16
C LEU A 239 5.61 17.96 -10.60
N ASP A 240 6.07 19.05 -11.22
CA ASP A 240 5.69 20.41 -10.83
C ASP A 240 4.18 20.63 -10.97
N ALA A 241 3.57 20.14 -12.05
CA ALA A 241 2.12 20.18 -12.23
C ALA A 241 1.39 19.36 -11.18
N LEU A 242 1.92 18.17 -10.81
CA LEU A 242 1.31 17.29 -9.81
C LEU A 242 1.30 17.94 -8.41
N TYR A 243 2.40 18.60 -8.01
CA TYR A 243 2.61 19.18 -6.68
C TYR A 243 2.45 20.71 -6.62
N ALA A 244 1.92 21.35 -7.65
CA ALA A 244 1.88 22.82 -7.80
C ALA A 244 1.27 23.58 -6.60
N ASN A 245 0.43 22.96 -5.76
CA ASN A 245 -0.20 23.61 -4.62
C ASN A 245 0.45 23.27 -3.25
N GLU A 246 1.30 22.24 -3.18
CA GLU A 246 1.99 21.90 -1.92
C GLU A 246 3.04 22.94 -1.51
N GLN A 247 3.68 23.58 -2.48
CA GLN A 247 4.66 24.66 -2.23
C GLN A 247 4.01 25.89 -1.59
N LEU A 248 2.72 26.13 -1.79
CA LEU A 248 1.98 27.23 -1.18
C LEU A 248 1.51 26.95 0.26
N LEU A 249 1.51 25.68 0.67
CA LEU A 249 1.05 25.25 2.01
C LEU A 249 2.20 24.98 2.97
N SER A 250 3.44 24.90 2.48
CA SER A 250 4.63 24.82 3.34
C SER A 250 4.99 26.25 3.80
N PRO A 251 4.85 26.60 5.09
CA PRO A 251 5.37 27.88 5.56
C PRO A 251 6.88 27.88 5.31
N SER A 252 7.35 28.83 4.50
CA SER A 252 8.77 29.08 4.31
C SER A 252 9.42 29.19 5.70
N ALA A 253 10.31 28.26 6.03
CA ALA A 253 11.09 28.36 7.24
C ALA A 253 11.80 29.73 7.22
N PRO A 254 11.65 30.60 8.26
CA PRO A 254 12.34 31.85 8.27
C PRO A 254 13.84 31.57 8.28
N SER A 255 14.54 32.06 7.26
CA SER A 255 16.00 32.09 7.21
C SER A 255 16.49 32.86 8.44
N MET A 256 16.92 32.16 9.48
CA MET A 256 17.60 32.79 10.60
C MET A 256 18.95 33.31 10.08
N PRO A 257 19.24 34.60 10.20
CA PRO A 257 20.59 35.09 9.97
C PRO A 257 21.48 34.60 11.11
N LEU A 258 22.48 33.79 10.77
CA LEU A 258 23.58 33.44 11.66
C LEU A 258 24.41 34.71 11.94
N SER A 259 24.09 35.43 13.00
CA SER A 259 24.99 36.40 13.60
C SER A 259 25.45 35.86 14.94
N LEU A 260 26.48 35.05 14.95
CA LEU A 260 27.28 34.75 16.13
C LEU A 260 28.24 35.94 16.38
N GLN A 261 27.83 36.88 17.19
CA GLN A 261 28.76 37.77 17.87
C GLN A 261 29.24 37.10 19.15
N ILE A 262 30.48 36.66 19.14
CA ILE A 262 31.20 36.20 20.33
C ILE A 262 31.68 37.47 21.07
N PRO A 263 31.29 37.73 22.35
CA PRO A 263 31.94 38.74 23.14
C PRO A 263 33.32 38.23 23.58
N ARG A 264 34.36 39.00 23.28
CA ARG A 264 35.69 38.86 23.90
C ARG A 264 35.63 39.47 25.30
N CYS A 265 36.00 38.72 26.30
CA CYS A 265 36.71 39.12 27.50
C CYS A 265 37.72 38.04 27.87
#